data_e86f86fb25f6a9054cceb961ff8065a3
#
_entry.id   e86f86fb25f6a9054cceb961ff8065a3
#
_cell.length_a   1.000
_cell.length_b   1.000
_cell.length_c   1.000
_cell.angle_alpha   90.00
_cell.angle_beta   90.00
_cell.angle_gamma   90.00
#
_symmetry.space_group_name_H-M   'P 1'
#
loop_
_entity.id
_entity.type
_entity.pdbx_description
1 polymer ?
#
loop_
_entity_poly.entity_id
_entity_poly.type
_entity_poly.pdbx_seq_one_letter_code
_entity_poly.pdbx_strand_id
1 'polypeptide(L)'
;KIIPSERYQTVIQLIKNDKRDDLTDIDRKMALERIIEEELLVQYAYQNGFLEADDLLRKSIVRSVVDSIAEQSISVIPNEKTLRDFYQDNLSLFTIDEQFRIVILSSQNGSDINAGKIIWQDSYDIPLLMNEIGSIKKLEISSDFISKYRLGTLIGPLLRDVVLSLKLGETSEPLETIYGYSIVTLIDKKGRVIPDFKEINEIVLQEYKRRQRETILNDLLSDLKKQSD
;
A
#
# COMPACT_ATOMS: atom_id res chain seq x y z
N LYS A 1 33.64 -16.71 22.34
CA LYS A 1 32.39 -15.93 22.39
C LYS A 1 31.44 -16.60 23.34
N ILE A 2 30.75 -15.84 24.17
CA ILE A 2 29.77 -16.38 25.15
C ILE A 2 28.42 -16.49 24.44
N ILE A 3 27.82 -17.67 24.48
CA ILE A 3 26.44 -17.88 23.95
C ILE A 3 25.48 -17.34 25.03
N PRO A 4 24.56 -16.41 24.69
CA PRO A 4 23.58 -15.87 25.63
C PRO A 4 22.67 -16.99 26.16
N SER A 5 22.42 -16.99 27.48
CA SER A 5 21.52 -17.96 28.13
C SER A 5 20.09 -17.94 27.57
N GLU A 6 19.64 -16.81 27.11
CA GLU A 6 18.32 -16.61 26.46
C GLU A 6 18.14 -17.48 25.23
N ARG A 7 19.18 -17.64 24.39
CA ARG A 7 19.15 -18.50 23.21
C ARG A 7 18.94 -19.97 23.61
N TYR A 8 19.59 -20.42 24.66
CA TYR A 8 19.38 -21.77 25.22
C TYR A 8 17.94 -21.95 25.71
N GLN A 9 17.43 -20.96 26.47
CA GLN A 9 16.05 -21.01 26.98
C GLN A 9 15.03 -21.07 25.84
N THR A 10 15.24 -20.30 24.76
CA THR A 10 14.37 -20.30 23.60
C THR A 10 14.32 -21.69 22.93
N VAL A 11 15.47 -22.31 22.69
CA VAL A 11 15.53 -23.66 22.09
C VAL A 11 14.88 -24.70 22.99
N ILE A 12 15.13 -24.63 24.29
CA ILE A 12 14.50 -25.52 25.28
C ILE A 12 12.97 -25.36 25.26
N GLN A 13 12.47 -24.15 25.18
CA GLN A 13 11.03 -23.89 25.11
C GLN A 13 10.40 -24.44 23.83
N LEU A 14 11.10 -24.33 22.70
CA LEU A 14 10.64 -24.91 21.42
C LEU A 14 10.54 -26.44 21.52
N ILE A 15 11.56 -27.10 22.07
CA ILE A 15 11.56 -28.55 22.26
C ILE A 15 10.43 -28.97 23.22
N LYS A 16 10.19 -28.18 24.28
CA LYS A 16 9.12 -28.47 25.26
C LYS A 16 7.73 -28.34 24.62
N ASN A 17 7.54 -27.39 23.70
CA ASN A 17 6.27 -27.20 23.00
C ASN A 17 5.97 -28.34 22.01
N ASP A 18 7.02 -28.95 21.45
CA ASP A 18 6.89 -30.04 20.48
C ASP A 18 6.74 -31.41 21.14
N LYS A 19 7.28 -31.57 22.39
CA LYS A 19 7.17 -32.81 23.15
C LYS A 19 5.94 -32.80 24.06
N ARG A 20 5.27 -33.96 24.13
CA ARG A 20 4.16 -34.19 25.07
C ARG A 20 4.66 -34.58 26.48
N ASP A 21 5.93 -34.98 26.57
CA ASP A 21 6.56 -35.45 27.81
C ASP A 21 7.56 -34.42 28.39
N ASP A 22 7.95 -34.59 29.66
CA ASP A 22 8.95 -33.75 30.27
C ASP A 22 10.32 -33.85 29.58
N LEU A 23 11.05 -32.73 29.58
CA LEU A 23 12.38 -32.64 28.99
C LEU A 23 13.40 -33.50 29.80
N THR A 24 14.06 -34.42 29.10
CA THR A 24 15.14 -35.24 29.68
C THR A 24 16.48 -34.48 29.65
N ASP A 25 17.45 -34.96 30.40
CA ASP A 25 18.83 -34.43 30.35
C ASP A 25 19.49 -34.64 28.98
N ILE A 26 19.09 -35.70 28.27
CA ILE A 26 19.52 -35.95 26.88
C ILE A 26 19.03 -34.84 25.95
N ASP A 27 17.76 -34.43 26.05
CA ASP A 27 17.19 -33.34 25.26
C ASP A 27 17.92 -32.01 25.52
N ARG A 28 18.24 -31.75 26.78
CA ARG A 28 18.98 -30.53 27.18
C ARG A 28 20.39 -30.53 26.59
N LYS A 29 21.06 -31.68 26.61
CA LYS A 29 22.40 -31.83 26.03
C LYS A 29 22.39 -31.68 24.53
N MET A 30 21.43 -32.31 23.84
CA MET A 30 21.26 -32.18 22.39
C MET A 30 20.95 -30.74 21.97
N ALA A 31 20.10 -30.02 22.72
CA ALA A 31 19.82 -28.60 22.51
C ALA A 31 21.10 -27.76 22.61
N LEU A 32 21.91 -27.99 23.61
CA LEU A 32 23.16 -27.26 23.80
C LEU A 32 24.17 -27.56 22.70
N GLU A 33 24.37 -28.81 22.33
CA GLU A 33 25.24 -29.22 21.22
C GLU A 33 24.83 -28.55 19.91
N ARG A 34 23.53 -28.56 19.58
CA ARG A 34 23.01 -27.90 18.39
C ARG A 34 23.29 -26.40 18.37
N ILE A 35 23.13 -25.71 19.50
CA ILE A 35 23.41 -24.28 19.58
C ILE A 35 24.90 -23.99 19.38
N ILE A 36 25.78 -24.85 19.93
CA ILE A 36 27.22 -24.74 19.75
C ILE A 36 27.60 -24.92 18.28
N GLU A 37 27.10 -25.98 17.65
CA GLU A 37 27.33 -26.25 16.20
C GLU A 37 26.88 -25.07 15.32
N GLU A 38 25.70 -24.55 15.59
CA GLU A 38 25.15 -23.41 14.87
C GLU A 38 26.03 -22.16 15.02
N GLU A 39 26.50 -21.87 16.24
CA GLU A 39 27.39 -20.74 16.50
C GLU A 39 28.76 -20.93 15.83
N LEU A 40 29.29 -22.14 15.78
CA LEU A 40 30.55 -22.44 15.08
C LEU A 40 30.40 -22.22 13.55
N LEU A 41 29.29 -22.63 12.98
CA LEU A 41 28.99 -22.42 11.55
C LEU A 41 28.83 -20.93 11.22
N VAL A 42 28.17 -20.16 12.09
CA VAL A 42 28.05 -18.69 11.92
C VAL A 42 29.41 -18.01 11.99
N GLN A 43 30.29 -18.41 12.92
CA GLN A 43 31.65 -17.88 13.02
C GLN A 43 32.48 -18.24 11.79
N TYR A 44 32.37 -19.46 11.32
CA TYR A 44 33.03 -19.93 10.09
C TYR A 44 32.59 -19.09 8.88
N ALA A 45 31.26 -18.87 8.72
CA ALA A 45 30.72 -18.06 7.63
C ALA A 45 31.26 -16.63 7.67
N TYR A 46 31.31 -16.00 8.85
CA TYR A 46 31.87 -14.67 9.03
C TYR A 46 33.36 -14.59 8.67
N GLN A 47 34.18 -15.57 9.15
CA GLN A 47 35.61 -15.60 8.89
C GLN A 47 35.98 -15.86 7.42
N ASN A 48 35.11 -16.52 6.68
CA ASN A 48 35.34 -16.88 5.28
C ASN A 48 34.63 -15.97 4.28
N GLY A 49 34.13 -14.81 4.71
CA GLY A 49 33.58 -13.78 3.82
C GLY A 49 32.25 -14.14 3.17
N PHE A 50 31.44 -15.02 3.78
CA PHE A 50 30.11 -15.36 3.24
C PHE A 50 29.18 -14.17 3.19
N LEU A 51 29.34 -13.21 4.11
CA LEU A 51 28.54 -11.99 4.14
C LEU A 51 28.80 -11.10 2.93
N GLU A 52 30.04 -11.09 2.43
CA GLU A 52 30.47 -10.32 1.25
C GLU A 52 30.09 -11.02 -0.05
N ALA A 53 30.09 -12.35 -0.04
CA ALA A 53 29.91 -13.17 -1.24
C ALA A 53 28.43 -13.49 -1.54
N ASP A 54 27.55 -13.46 -0.54
CA ASP A 54 26.15 -13.88 -0.67
C ASP A 54 25.19 -12.71 -0.48
N ASP A 55 24.62 -12.23 -1.58
CA ASP A 55 23.61 -11.16 -1.60
C ASP A 55 22.31 -11.51 -0.84
N LEU A 56 21.91 -12.78 -0.82
CA LEU A 56 20.71 -13.21 -0.10
C LEU A 56 20.93 -13.15 1.40
N LEU A 57 22.10 -13.58 1.85
CA LEU A 57 22.49 -13.47 3.25
C LEU A 57 22.55 -12.01 3.71
N ARG A 58 23.15 -11.13 2.91
CA ARG A 58 23.18 -9.68 3.18
C ARG A 58 21.76 -9.10 3.32
N LYS A 59 20.88 -9.40 2.36
CA LYS A 59 19.48 -8.95 2.40
C LYS A 59 18.74 -9.49 3.63
N SER A 60 19.00 -10.72 4.02
CA SER A 60 18.41 -11.33 5.22
C SER A 60 18.83 -10.59 6.50
N ILE A 61 20.12 -10.24 6.62
CA ILE A 61 20.62 -9.47 7.76
C ILE A 61 20.01 -8.08 7.81
N VAL A 62 20.01 -7.37 6.67
CA VAL A 62 19.38 -6.04 6.58
C VAL A 62 17.91 -6.11 6.99
N ARG A 63 17.17 -7.11 6.50
CA ARG A 63 15.78 -7.33 6.86
C ARG A 63 15.63 -7.56 8.37
N SER A 64 16.45 -8.42 8.98
CA SER A 64 16.41 -8.69 10.42
C SER A 64 16.66 -7.44 11.26
N VAL A 65 17.59 -6.57 10.84
CA VAL A 65 17.84 -5.28 11.50
C VAL A 65 16.61 -4.38 11.40
N VAL A 66 16.01 -4.25 10.22
CA VAL A 66 14.79 -3.44 9.99
C VAL A 66 13.62 -3.97 10.83
N ASP A 67 13.44 -5.29 10.86
CA ASP A 67 12.38 -5.94 11.65
C ASP A 67 12.58 -5.71 13.17
N SER A 68 13.82 -5.80 13.65
CA SER A 68 14.15 -5.50 15.06
C SER A 68 13.84 -4.04 15.43
N ILE A 69 14.11 -3.08 14.53
CA ILE A 69 13.73 -1.67 14.72
C ILE A 69 12.20 -1.52 14.75
N ALA A 70 11.50 -2.27 13.89
CA ALA A 70 10.04 -2.28 13.89
C ALA A 70 9.47 -2.78 15.23
N GLU A 71 10.02 -3.83 15.79
CA GLU A 71 9.62 -4.37 17.11
C GLU A 71 9.89 -3.38 18.25
N GLN A 72 11.05 -2.73 18.27
CA GLN A 72 11.35 -1.69 19.26
C GLN A 72 10.37 -0.52 19.21
N SER A 73 9.95 -0.11 18.01
CA SER A 73 8.98 0.98 17.83
C SER A 73 7.56 0.62 18.30
N ILE A 74 7.22 -0.68 18.33
CA ILE A 74 5.91 -1.18 18.77
C ILE A 74 5.81 -1.19 20.30
N SER A 75 6.93 -1.28 21.03
CA SER A 75 6.96 -1.36 22.49
C SER A 75 6.41 -0.11 23.18
N VAL A 76 6.37 1.03 22.51
CA VAL A 76 5.77 2.27 23.02
C VAL A 76 4.39 2.46 22.38
N ILE A 77 3.34 2.04 23.09
CA ILE A 77 1.96 2.31 22.66
C ILE A 77 1.69 3.81 22.86
N PRO A 78 1.48 4.59 21.79
CA PRO A 78 1.17 6.01 21.94
C PRO A 78 -0.17 6.19 22.65
N ASN A 79 -0.27 7.18 23.52
CA ASN A 79 -1.54 7.53 24.14
C ASN A 79 -2.46 8.25 23.11
N GLU A 80 -3.74 8.33 23.41
CA GLU A 80 -4.73 8.94 22.52
C GLU A 80 -4.41 10.41 22.20
N LYS A 81 -3.86 11.16 23.16
CA LYS A 81 -3.46 12.55 22.92
C LYS A 81 -2.37 12.65 21.86
N THR A 82 -1.32 11.84 21.98
CA THR A 82 -0.24 11.79 20.98
C THR A 82 -0.75 11.47 19.57
N LEU A 83 -1.71 10.54 19.44
CA LEU A 83 -2.31 10.21 18.14
C LEU A 83 -3.18 11.34 17.60
N ARG A 84 -3.90 12.04 18.45
CA ARG A 84 -4.70 13.20 18.05
C ARG A 84 -3.82 14.36 17.57
N ASP A 85 -2.75 14.64 18.31
CA ASP A 85 -1.79 15.69 17.94
C ASP A 85 -1.15 15.34 16.59
N PHE A 86 -0.69 14.08 16.41
CA PHE A 86 -0.15 13.61 15.14
C PHE A 86 -1.15 13.70 13.99
N TYR A 87 -2.43 13.34 14.21
CA TYR A 87 -3.47 13.47 13.21
C TYR A 87 -3.68 14.95 12.82
N GLN A 88 -3.75 15.87 13.76
CA GLN A 88 -3.93 17.30 13.51
C GLN A 88 -2.77 17.89 12.72
N ASP A 89 -1.54 17.52 13.08
CA ASP A 89 -0.32 18.00 12.41
C ASP A 89 -0.16 17.43 11.00
N ASN A 90 -0.88 16.34 10.67
CA ASN A 90 -0.73 15.60 9.43
C ASN A 90 -2.05 15.36 8.68
N LEU A 91 -3.02 16.26 8.75
CA LEU A 91 -4.34 16.11 8.13
C LEU A 91 -4.29 15.76 6.63
N SER A 92 -3.28 16.24 5.91
CA SER A 92 -3.09 15.95 4.49
C SER A 92 -2.90 14.45 4.20
N LEU A 93 -2.34 13.68 5.14
CA LEU A 93 -2.14 12.23 4.99
C LEU A 93 -3.46 11.46 5.08
N PHE A 94 -4.42 12.01 5.81
CA PHE A 94 -5.70 11.37 6.10
C PHE A 94 -6.83 11.93 5.24
N THR A 95 -6.52 12.88 4.37
CA THR A 95 -7.48 13.47 3.47
C THR A 95 -7.84 12.49 2.36
N ILE A 96 -9.12 12.21 2.20
CA ILE A 96 -9.67 11.50 1.05
C ILE A 96 -9.95 12.55 -0.02
N ASP A 97 -9.22 12.49 -1.12
CA ASP A 97 -9.43 13.40 -2.25
C ASP A 97 -10.76 13.16 -2.94
N GLU A 98 -11.16 14.13 -3.78
CA GLU A 98 -12.35 14.02 -4.62
C GLU A 98 -12.36 12.70 -5.41
N GLN A 99 -13.54 12.10 -5.47
CA GLN A 99 -13.78 10.87 -6.22
C GLN A 99 -14.92 11.08 -7.20
N PHE A 100 -14.81 10.45 -8.35
CA PHE A 100 -15.69 10.63 -9.49
C PHE A 100 -16.25 9.29 -9.96
N ARG A 101 -17.53 9.27 -10.29
CA ARG A 101 -18.18 8.16 -10.98
C ARG A 101 -18.60 8.66 -12.36
N ILE A 102 -18.08 8.01 -13.40
CA ILE A 102 -18.22 8.46 -14.77
C ILE A 102 -18.69 7.34 -15.69
N VAL A 103 -19.27 7.73 -16.82
CA VAL A 103 -19.53 6.85 -17.96
C VAL A 103 -18.82 7.45 -19.17
N ILE A 104 -18.12 6.61 -19.92
CA ILE A 104 -17.49 7.00 -21.20
C ILE A 104 -18.09 6.16 -22.32
N LEU A 105 -18.54 6.84 -23.35
CA LEU A 105 -19.04 6.25 -24.58
C LEU A 105 -18.09 6.65 -25.72
N SER A 106 -17.80 5.72 -26.62
CA SER A 106 -16.89 5.95 -27.73
C SER A 106 -17.42 5.36 -29.04
N SER A 107 -17.06 5.97 -30.15
CA SER A 107 -17.28 5.46 -31.52
C SER A 107 -16.10 5.85 -32.40
N GLN A 108 -15.81 5.04 -33.42
CA GLN A 108 -14.84 5.42 -34.46
C GLN A 108 -15.35 6.53 -35.34
N ASN A 109 -16.66 6.80 -35.36
CA ASN A 109 -17.31 7.79 -36.18
C ASN A 109 -17.83 8.97 -35.34
N GLY A 110 -17.36 10.17 -35.63
CA GLY A 110 -17.76 11.39 -34.92
C GLY A 110 -19.25 11.76 -35.10
N SER A 111 -19.88 11.42 -36.21
CA SER A 111 -21.32 11.67 -36.39
C SER A 111 -22.16 10.79 -35.48
N ASP A 112 -21.74 9.52 -35.27
CA ASP A 112 -22.45 8.58 -34.41
C ASP A 112 -22.35 9.01 -32.94
N ILE A 113 -21.20 9.49 -32.51
CA ILE A 113 -21.03 9.94 -31.11
C ILE A 113 -21.83 11.23 -30.84
N ASN A 114 -21.97 12.12 -31.83
CA ASN A 114 -22.83 13.30 -31.71
C ASN A 114 -24.31 12.93 -31.59
N ALA A 115 -24.80 12.00 -32.43
CA ALA A 115 -26.17 11.49 -32.35
C ALA A 115 -26.38 10.74 -30.99
N GLY A 116 -25.42 9.91 -30.63
CA GLY A 116 -25.44 9.16 -29.36
C GLY A 116 -25.44 10.03 -28.12
N LYS A 117 -24.78 11.18 -28.16
CA LYS A 117 -24.82 12.15 -27.05
C LYS A 117 -26.25 12.61 -26.75
N ILE A 118 -27.04 12.90 -27.80
CA ILE A 118 -28.43 13.36 -27.67
C ILE A 118 -29.29 12.27 -27.02
N ILE A 119 -29.23 11.04 -27.57
CA ILE A 119 -29.99 9.90 -27.02
C ILE A 119 -29.58 9.61 -25.58
N TRP A 120 -28.28 9.66 -25.29
CA TRP A 120 -27.74 9.42 -23.96
C TRP A 120 -28.23 10.46 -22.94
N GLN A 121 -28.23 11.72 -23.27
CA GLN A 121 -28.69 12.79 -22.40
C GLN A 121 -30.21 12.74 -22.11
N ASP A 122 -31.00 12.16 -23.00
CA ASP A 122 -32.45 12.01 -22.82
C ASP A 122 -32.79 10.80 -21.94
N SER A 123 -32.11 9.67 -22.13
CA SER A 123 -32.49 8.40 -21.52
C SER A 123 -31.59 7.90 -20.41
N TYR A 124 -30.30 8.21 -20.47
CA TYR A 124 -29.25 7.58 -19.66
C TYR A 124 -29.25 6.04 -19.72
N ASP A 125 -29.81 5.49 -20.82
CA ASP A 125 -29.98 4.06 -21.07
C ASP A 125 -28.95 3.55 -22.08
N ILE A 126 -27.94 2.81 -21.59
CA ILE A 126 -26.86 2.28 -22.45
C ILE A 126 -27.37 1.20 -23.40
N PRO A 127 -28.17 0.21 -22.97
CA PRO A 127 -28.79 -0.75 -23.88
C PRO A 127 -29.59 -0.11 -25.01
N LEU A 128 -30.42 0.87 -24.70
CA LEU A 128 -31.19 1.61 -25.70
C LEU A 128 -30.23 2.29 -26.70
N LEU A 129 -29.26 3.04 -26.19
CA LEU A 129 -28.30 3.76 -27.03
C LEU A 129 -27.52 2.82 -27.97
N MET A 130 -27.03 1.69 -27.45
CA MET A 130 -26.27 0.72 -28.24
C MET A 130 -27.15 -0.02 -29.27
N ASN A 131 -28.45 -0.13 -29.02
CA ASN A 131 -29.39 -0.69 -29.95
C ASN A 131 -29.72 0.29 -31.11
N GLU A 132 -29.86 1.56 -30.79
CA GLU A 132 -30.12 2.63 -31.77
C GLU A 132 -28.86 2.94 -32.61
N ILE A 133 -27.68 2.96 -31.99
CA ILE A 133 -26.41 3.26 -32.66
C ILE A 133 -25.38 2.17 -32.31
N GLY A 134 -25.40 1.09 -33.07
CA GLY A 134 -24.57 -0.10 -32.84
C GLY A 134 -23.06 0.12 -32.89
N SER A 135 -22.59 1.25 -33.42
CA SER A 135 -21.16 1.62 -33.45
C SER A 135 -20.65 2.19 -32.12
N ILE A 136 -21.55 2.61 -31.22
CA ILE A 136 -21.20 3.15 -29.91
C ILE A 136 -20.88 2.03 -28.95
N LYS A 137 -19.77 2.20 -28.20
CA LYS A 137 -19.33 1.28 -27.15
C LYS A 137 -19.17 2.03 -25.85
N LYS A 138 -19.59 1.39 -24.75
CA LYS A 138 -19.23 1.83 -23.42
C LYS A 138 -17.82 1.35 -23.10
N LEU A 139 -16.95 2.24 -22.64
CA LEU A 139 -15.65 1.83 -22.11
C LEU A 139 -15.85 1.18 -20.73
N GLU A 140 -15.30 -0.02 -20.59
CA GLU A 140 -15.32 -0.75 -19.31
C GLU A 140 -14.36 -0.11 -18.32
N ILE A 141 -14.90 0.80 -17.52
CA ILE A 141 -14.22 1.39 -16.37
C ILE A 141 -14.95 0.92 -15.12
N SER A 142 -14.26 0.85 -13.99
CA SER A 142 -14.90 0.54 -12.72
C SER A 142 -16.18 1.37 -12.53
N SER A 143 -17.28 0.73 -12.17
CA SER A 143 -18.54 1.40 -11.81
C SER A 143 -18.43 2.13 -10.47
N ASP A 144 -17.35 1.92 -9.74
CA ASP A 144 -17.09 2.53 -8.43
C ASP A 144 -16.53 3.95 -8.58
N PHE A 145 -16.47 4.65 -7.46
CA PHE A 145 -15.83 5.95 -7.38
C PHE A 145 -14.32 5.84 -7.64
N ILE A 146 -13.81 6.69 -8.52
CA ILE A 146 -12.40 6.73 -8.95
C ILE A 146 -11.78 8.02 -8.44
N SER A 147 -10.62 7.94 -7.77
CA SER A 147 -9.90 9.13 -7.33
C SER A 147 -9.33 9.92 -8.52
N LYS A 148 -9.14 11.22 -8.33
CA LYS A 148 -8.55 12.11 -9.35
C LYS A 148 -7.25 11.58 -9.95
N TYR A 149 -6.38 10.99 -9.13
CA TYR A 149 -5.12 10.40 -9.59
C TYR A 149 -5.37 9.20 -10.51
N ARG A 150 -6.25 8.27 -10.11
CA ARG A 150 -6.58 7.10 -10.91
C ARG A 150 -7.29 7.44 -12.22
N LEU A 151 -8.09 8.51 -12.25
CA LEU A 151 -8.68 8.99 -13.50
C LEU A 151 -7.60 9.24 -14.56
N GLY A 152 -6.57 10.00 -14.24
CA GLY A 152 -5.48 10.29 -15.17
C GLY A 152 -4.76 9.04 -15.69
N THR A 153 -4.59 8.03 -14.84
CA THR A 153 -3.96 6.75 -15.21
C THR A 153 -4.88 5.89 -16.10
N LEU A 154 -6.19 5.88 -15.83
CA LEU A 154 -7.15 5.02 -16.51
C LEU A 154 -7.61 5.60 -17.88
N ILE A 155 -7.86 6.90 -17.94
CA ILE A 155 -8.49 7.53 -19.12
C ILE A 155 -7.60 8.59 -19.80
N GLY A 156 -6.41 8.79 -19.28
CA GLY A 156 -5.47 9.79 -19.79
C GLY A 156 -5.75 11.23 -19.30
N PRO A 157 -4.78 12.14 -19.49
CA PRO A 157 -4.87 13.49 -18.95
C PRO A 157 -6.00 14.32 -19.61
N LEU A 158 -6.22 14.16 -20.89
CA LEU A 158 -7.24 14.92 -21.63
C LEU A 158 -8.64 14.67 -21.07
N LEU A 159 -9.08 13.41 -21.01
CA LEU A 159 -10.41 13.06 -20.50
C LEU A 159 -10.51 13.36 -18.98
N ARG A 160 -9.44 13.18 -18.20
CA ARG A 160 -9.41 13.59 -16.79
C ARG A 160 -9.73 15.07 -16.64
N ASP A 161 -9.08 15.94 -17.39
CA ASP A 161 -9.25 17.39 -17.25
C ASP A 161 -10.67 17.82 -17.65
N VAL A 162 -11.23 17.15 -18.64
CA VAL A 162 -12.65 17.33 -19.00
C VAL A 162 -13.56 16.89 -17.86
N VAL A 163 -13.37 15.67 -17.27
CA VAL A 163 -14.18 15.20 -16.12
C VAL A 163 -14.15 16.21 -14.98
N LEU A 164 -12.97 16.80 -14.70
CA LEU A 164 -12.81 17.78 -13.60
C LEU A 164 -13.57 19.09 -13.86
N SER A 165 -13.87 19.42 -15.10
CA SER A 165 -14.62 20.62 -15.49
C SER A 165 -16.13 20.43 -15.56
N LEU A 166 -16.60 19.17 -15.64
CA LEU A 166 -18.02 18.85 -15.75
C LEU A 166 -18.79 19.07 -14.45
N LYS A 167 -20.03 19.49 -14.59
CA LYS A 167 -21.01 19.48 -13.49
C LYS A 167 -21.64 18.10 -13.35
N LEU A 168 -22.24 17.84 -12.20
CA LEU A 168 -22.97 16.60 -11.95
C LEU A 168 -24.08 16.40 -13.00
N GLY A 169 -24.13 15.24 -13.65
CA GLY A 169 -25.05 14.89 -14.72
C GLY A 169 -24.66 15.46 -16.08
N GLU A 170 -23.61 16.27 -16.18
CA GLU A 170 -23.18 16.87 -17.45
C GLU A 170 -22.39 15.86 -18.30
N THR A 171 -22.64 15.91 -19.62
CA THR A 171 -21.91 15.14 -20.64
C THR A 171 -21.03 16.10 -21.45
N SER A 172 -19.79 15.71 -21.68
CA SER A 172 -18.83 16.51 -22.46
C SER A 172 -19.24 16.67 -23.92
N GLU A 173 -18.60 17.60 -24.61
CA GLU A 173 -18.54 17.57 -26.07
C GLU A 173 -17.72 16.36 -26.53
N PRO A 174 -17.95 15.88 -27.77
CA PRO A 174 -17.15 14.84 -28.39
C PRO A 174 -15.66 15.23 -28.43
N LEU A 175 -14.81 14.32 -28.01
CA LEU A 175 -13.37 14.48 -27.97
C LEU A 175 -12.70 13.38 -28.77
N GLU A 176 -11.70 13.73 -29.55
CA GLU A 176 -10.86 12.74 -30.20
C GLU A 176 -9.90 12.11 -29.19
N THR A 177 -9.92 10.80 -29.09
CA THR A 177 -9.12 10.01 -28.13
C THR A 177 -8.48 8.82 -28.84
N ILE A 178 -7.65 8.07 -28.15
CA ILE A 178 -7.08 6.80 -28.64
C ILE A 178 -8.15 5.75 -28.94
N TYR A 179 -9.38 5.92 -28.42
CA TYR A 179 -10.52 5.03 -28.64
C TYR A 179 -11.43 5.50 -29.78
N GLY A 180 -11.03 6.51 -30.55
CA GLY A 180 -11.85 7.24 -31.48
C GLY A 180 -12.48 8.48 -30.84
N TYR A 181 -13.68 8.86 -31.30
CA TYR A 181 -14.44 9.96 -30.68
C TYR A 181 -15.12 9.48 -29.40
N SER A 182 -14.99 10.23 -28.34
CA SER A 182 -15.52 9.86 -27.03
C SER A 182 -16.27 11.02 -26.38
N ILE A 183 -17.31 10.69 -25.62
CA ILE A 183 -17.98 11.59 -24.68
C ILE A 183 -17.87 11.00 -23.29
N VAL A 184 -17.77 11.85 -22.28
CA VAL A 184 -17.74 11.45 -20.88
C VAL A 184 -18.86 12.16 -20.13
N THR A 185 -19.55 11.41 -19.27
CA THR A 185 -20.60 11.94 -18.39
C THR A 185 -20.17 11.78 -16.93
N LEU A 186 -20.26 12.86 -16.18
CA LEU A 186 -20.07 12.84 -14.74
C LEU A 186 -21.35 12.39 -14.04
N ILE A 187 -21.42 11.12 -13.64
CA ILE A 187 -22.61 10.54 -13.00
C ILE A 187 -22.74 10.95 -11.56
N ASP A 188 -21.60 10.99 -10.82
CA ASP A 188 -21.60 11.30 -9.41
C ASP A 188 -20.21 11.79 -8.97
N LYS A 189 -20.17 12.59 -7.91
CA LYS A 189 -18.92 13.16 -7.36
C LYS A 189 -19.00 13.18 -5.83
N LYS A 190 -17.97 12.63 -5.19
CA LYS A 190 -17.73 12.81 -3.77
C LYS A 190 -16.70 13.91 -3.57
N GLY A 191 -17.00 14.87 -2.73
CA GLY A 191 -16.08 15.94 -2.37
C GLY A 191 -14.90 15.44 -1.55
N ARG A 192 -13.92 16.30 -1.40
CA ARG A 192 -12.79 16.10 -0.51
C ARG A 192 -13.27 16.01 0.94
N VAL A 193 -12.86 14.97 1.66
CA VAL A 193 -13.25 14.73 3.05
C VAL A 193 -12.01 14.49 3.91
N ILE A 194 -12.00 15.08 5.09
CA ILE A 194 -11.08 14.75 6.16
C ILE A 194 -11.88 13.94 7.17
N PRO A 195 -11.71 12.61 7.25
CA PRO A 195 -12.46 11.77 8.18
C PRO A 195 -12.17 12.14 9.63
N ASP A 196 -13.15 12.07 10.51
CA ASP A 196 -12.93 12.32 11.93
C ASP A 196 -11.91 11.33 12.51
N PHE A 197 -11.08 11.81 13.44
CA PHE A 197 -10.08 10.97 14.12
C PHE A 197 -10.67 9.67 14.69
N LYS A 198 -11.90 9.72 15.24
CA LYS A 198 -12.55 8.55 15.82
C LYS A 198 -12.87 7.47 14.80
N GLU A 199 -13.11 7.85 13.55
CA GLU A 199 -13.43 6.92 12.47
C GLU A 199 -12.19 6.22 11.93
N ILE A 200 -11.03 6.88 12.03
CA ILE A 200 -9.76 6.42 11.43
C ILE A 200 -8.62 6.24 12.44
N ASN A 201 -8.92 6.16 13.73
CA ASN A 201 -7.90 6.07 14.79
C ASN A 201 -6.89 4.93 14.55
N GLU A 202 -7.35 3.78 14.05
CA GLU A 202 -6.47 2.66 13.72
C GLU A 202 -5.54 2.99 12.54
N ILE A 203 -6.04 3.67 11.53
CA ILE A 203 -5.22 4.13 10.38
C ILE A 203 -4.18 5.14 10.86
N VAL A 204 -4.57 6.06 11.75
CA VAL A 204 -3.66 7.04 12.35
C VAL A 204 -2.57 6.35 13.17
N LEU A 205 -2.94 5.32 13.96
CA LEU A 205 -1.98 4.52 14.74
C LEU A 205 -0.96 3.81 13.84
N GLN A 206 -1.42 3.18 12.75
CA GLN A 206 -0.53 2.48 11.82
C GLN A 206 0.43 3.45 11.12
N GLU A 207 -0.07 4.60 10.68
CA GLU A 207 0.77 5.63 10.04
C GLU A 207 1.77 6.25 11.03
N TYR A 208 1.35 6.50 12.26
CA TYR A 208 2.24 6.95 13.34
C TYR A 208 3.38 5.96 13.56
N LYS A 209 3.06 4.66 13.72
CA LYS A 209 4.06 3.60 13.90
C LYS A 209 5.00 3.49 12.69
N ARG A 210 4.47 3.63 11.48
CA ARG A 210 5.27 3.61 10.25
C ARG A 210 6.32 4.73 10.27
N ARG A 211 5.90 5.95 10.60
CA ARG A 211 6.81 7.11 10.67
C ARG A 211 7.82 7.01 11.80
N GLN A 212 7.42 6.48 12.95
CA GLN A 212 8.37 6.23 14.04
C GLN A 212 9.48 5.26 13.60
N ARG A 213 9.12 4.18 12.90
CA ARG A 213 10.11 3.24 12.36
C ARG A 213 11.05 3.91 11.36
N GLU A 214 10.51 4.72 10.45
CA GLU A 214 11.32 5.47 9.48
C GLU A 214 12.30 6.42 10.18
N THR A 215 11.86 7.12 11.22
CA THR A 215 12.70 8.02 12.00
C THR A 215 13.84 7.25 12.68
N ILE A 216 13.52 6.19 13.42
CA ILE A 216 14.53 5.37 14.13
C ILE A 216 15.56 4.80 13.14
N LEU A 217 15.10 4.29 12.00
CA LEU A 217 16.00 3.77 10.96
C LEU A 217 16.90 4.85 10.38
N ASN A 218 16.35 6.01 10.09
CA ASN A 218 17.12 7.13 9.53
C ASN A 218 18.16 7.66 10.54
N ASP A 219 17.81 7.74 11.81
CA ASP A 219 18.72 8.15 12.89
C ASP A 219 19.87 7.14 13.02
N LEU A 220 19.57 5.84 13.06
CA LEU A 220 20.57 4.78 13.08
C LEU A 220 21.50 4.87 11.86
N LEU A 221 20.95 5.02 10.65
CA LEU A 221 21.75 5.12 9.44
C LEU A 221 22.63 6.39 9.42
N SER A 222 22.12 7.50 9.95
CA SER A 222 22.88 8.75 10.11
C SER A 222 24.07 8.56 11.05
N ASP A 223 23.86 7.88 12.19
CA ASP A 223 24.91 7.65 13.17
C ASP A 223 25.96 6.64 12.65
N LEU A 224 25.53 5.59 11.95
CA LEU A 224 26.46 4.66 11.30
C LEU A 224 27.33 5.34 10.23
N LYS A 225 26.75 6.25 9.44
CA LYS A 225 27.53 7.02 8.45
C LYS A 225 28.59 7.90 9.12
N LYS A 226 28.26 8.60 10.19
CA LYS A 226 29.23 9.43 10.95
C LYS A 226 30.37 8.62 11.58
N GLN A 227 30.12 7.34 11.88
CA GLN A 227 31.16 6.45 12.44
C GLN A 227 32.07 5.83 11.37
N SER A 228 31.65 5.90 10.12
CA SER A 228 32.39 5.32 8.97
C SER A 228 33.29 6.30 8.26
N ASP A 229 33.12 7.62 8.51
CA ASP A 229 33.99 8.71 8.05
C ASP A 229 35.13 8.95 9.06
#